data_9e04c668142075b7958427e5b1fe2ce2
#
_entry.id   9e04c668142075b7958427e5b1fe2ce2
#
_cell.length_a   1.000
_cell.length_b   1.000
_cell.length_c   1.000
_cell.angle_alpha   90.00
_cell.angle_beta   90.00
_cell.angle_gamma   90.00
#
_symmetry.space_group_name_H-M   'P 1'
#
loop_
_entity.id
_entity.type
_entity.pdbx_description
1 polymer ?
#
loop_
_entity_poly.entity_id
_entity_poly.type
_entity_poly.pdbx_seq_one_letter_code
_entity_poly.pdbx_strand_id
1 'polypeptide(L)'
;MWSLCHALLASSFLAAPNPAPVDDGCLAQVRQQPAAAAPVPPRLATPAEVVDALQRSYEGVRDYTASFTQELTNTAAGETTRSQGTLYFKKPGKMRWDYRTPEAKALISDGTTLWIWEPAFKQYAAQPVSQSSAPLALRFLMGQGKLSDDFTAEVKAVKEGLVALELMPKSAASGVDKLRFVVSTTDWKVQEAVLYDPLGNRNRLVFSGAKWNSNLPDAGFVFAPPAGAREIKAPGR
;
A
#
# COMPACT_ATOMS: atom_id res chain seq x y z
N MET A 1 13.00 -32.19 -40.76
CA MET A 1 14.06 -32.18 -41.81
C MET A 1 15.32 -31.70 -41.13
N TRP A 2 16.11 -32.62 -40.87
CA TRP A 2 17.56 -32.82 -41.08
C TRP A 2 18.41 -32.08 -40.06
N SER A 3 19.05 -32.74 -39.20
CA SER A 3 19.98 -33.89 -39.23
C SER A 3 21.46 -33.45 -39.15
N LEU A 4 22.10 -33.89 -38.02
CA LEU A 4 23.40 -34.60 -37.97
C LEU A 4 24.66 -33.99 -38.58
N CYS A 5 25.75 -33.98 -37.74
CA CYS A 5 27.04 -34.66 -37.96
C CYS A 5 27.95 -34.37 -36.75
N HIS A 6 28.38 -35.21 -35.97
CA HIS A 6 29.38 -36.29 -35.86
C HIS A 6 30.75 -36.03 -36.50
N ALA A 7 31.79 -36.08 -35.65
CA ALA A 7 33.10 -36.74 -35.82
C ALA A 7 34.03 -36.34 -34.66
N LEU A 8 34.44 -37.18 -33.77
CA LEU A 8 35.33 -38.33 -33.74
C LEU A 8 36.84 -38.03 -34.01
N LEU A 9 37.65 -38.54 -33.05
CA LEU A 9 39.06 -39.00 -33.09
C LEU A 9 40.07 -37.94 -32.62
N ALA A 10 41.15 -38.24 -31.85
CA ALA A 10 41.71 -39.52 -31.41
C ALA A 10 42.74 -39.25 -30.27
N SER A 11 43.02 -40.28 -29.57
CA SER A 11 44.00 -40.53 -28.53
C SER A 11 45.42 -40.08 -28.86
N SER A 12 46.16 -39.63 -27.80
CA SER A 12 47.59 -39.88 -27.72
C SER A 12 47.99 -39.96 -26.22
N PHE A 13 48.34 -41.18 -25.84
CA PHE A 13 49.01 -41.50 -24.58
C PHE A 13 50.43 -40.95 -24.60
N LEU A 14 50.82 -40.16 -23.58
CA LEU A 14 52.20 -39.97 -23.23
C LEU A 14 52.38 -40.12 -21.73
N ALA A 15 53.33 -40.97 -21.38
CA ALA A 15 53.64 -41.43 -20.03
C ALA A 15 54.03 -40.32 -19.08
N ALA A 16 53.59 -40.41 -17.83
CA ALA A 16 53.97 -39.60 -16.73
C ALA A 16 55.33 -40.03 -16.13
N PRO A 17 56.22 -39.11 -15.75
CA PRO A 17 57.31 -39.44 -14.88
C PRO A 17 56.89 -39.47 -13.39
N ASN A 18 57.55 -40.34 -12.63
CA ASN A 18 57.38 -40.59 -11.22
C ASN A 18 57.51 -39.33 -10.34
N PRO A 19 56.74 -39.20 -9.28
CA PRO A 19 56.88 -38.07 -8.36
C PRO A 19 58.03 -38.33 -7.36
N ALA A 20 58.79 -37.24 -7.10
CA ALA A 20 59.76 -37.18 -6.05
C ALA A 20 59.14 -37.18 -4.65
N PRO A 21 59.87 -37.58 -3.59
CA PRO A 21 59.31 -37.68 -2.24
C PRO A 21 59.01 -36.26 -1.71
N VAL A 22 57.78 -36.10 -1.19
CA VAL A 22 57.35 -34.90 -0.49
C VAL A 22 57.83 -34.89 0.94
N ASP A 23 58.48 -33.81 1.29
CA ASP A 23 58.98 -33.47 2.62
C ASP A 23 57.78 -33.26 3.58
N ASP A 24 57.81 -33.99 4.72
CA ASP A 24 56.87 -33.81 5.82
C ASP A 24 57.23 -32.57 6.62
N GLY A 25 56.61 -31.45 6.31
CA GLY A 25 56.89 -30.25 7.08
C GLY A 25 56.06 -29.02 6.71
N CYS A 26 54.75 -29.10 6.74
CA CYS A 26 53.94 -27.90 6.93
C CYS A 26 52.53 -28.25 7.42
N LEU A 27 52.42 -28.40 8.73
CA LEU A 27 51.13 -28.33 9.40
C LEU A 27 50.59 -26.89 9.27
N ALA A 28 50.05 -26.56 8.11
CA ALA A 28 49.26 -25.35 7.92
C ALA A 28 48.05 -25.44 8.81
N GLN A 29 48.02 -24.64 9.87
CA GLN A 29 46.88 -24.39 10.70
C GLN A 29 45.70 -23.98 9.80
N VAL A 30 44.81 -24.89 9.57
CA VAL A 30 43.47 -24.57 9.05
C VAL A 30 42.79 -23.73 10.12
N ARG A 31 42.89 -22.39 9.98
CA ARG A 31 42.04 -21.48 10.72
C ARG A 31 40.61 -21.87 10.35
N GLN A 32 39.95 -22.52 11.29
CA GLN A 32 38.49 -22.68 11.21
C GLN A 32 37.91 -21.28 11.15
N GLN A 33 37.55 -20.89 9.94
CA GLN A 33 36.69 -19.73 9.72
C GLN A 33 35.38 -19.99 10.48
N PRO A 34 34.97 -19.11 11.42
CA PRO A 34 33.72 -19.32 12.13
C PRO A 34 32.65 -19.48 11.07
N ALA A 35 31.91 -20.58 11.15
CA ALA A 35 30.77 -20.82 10.27
C ALA A 35 29.89 -19.58 10.28
N ALA A 36 29.67 -19.00 9.08
CA ALA A 36 28.76 -17.89 8.93
C ALA A 36 27.46 -18.30 9.63
N ALA A 37 27.06 -17.53 10.63
CA ALA A 37 25.83 -17.77 11.37
C ALA A 37 24.70 -17.92 10.35
N ALA A 38 23.97 -19.04 10.43
CA ALA A 38 22.80 -19.26 9.59
C ALA A 38 21.90 -18.01 9.69
N PRO A 39 21.34 -17.52 8.59
CA PRO A 39 20.46 -16.34 8.63
C PRO A 39 19.38 -16.62 9.64
N VAL A 40 19.36 -15.85 10.73
CA VAL A 40 18.29 -15.90 11.73
C VAL A 40 16.99 -15.64 10.96
N PRO A 41 15.99 -16.52 11.03
CA PRO A 41 14.75 -16.28 10.33
C PRO A 41 14.24 -14.91 10.75
N PRO A 42 13.72 -14.09 9.81
CA PRO A 42 13.28 -12.75 10.15
C PRO A 42 12.26 -12.87 11.29
N ARG A 43 12.61 -12.31 12.46
CA ARG A 43 11.73 -12.24 13.61
C ARG A 43 10.44 -11.60 13.13
N LEU A 44 9.32 -12.28 13.33
CA LEU A 44 8.01 -11.71 13.05
C LEU A 44 7.92 -10.37 13.78
N ALA A 45 7.74 -9.30 13.04
CA ALA A 45 7.62 -7.97 13.62
C ALA A 45 6.41 -7.94 14.54
N THR A 46 6.56 -7.38 15.73
CA THR A 46 5.43 -7.18 16.63
C THR A 46 4.45 -6.18 16.03
N PRO A 47 3.14 -6.23 16.38
CA PRO A 47 2.17 -5.24 15.90
C PRO A 47 2.61 -3.80 16.15
N ALA A 48 3.21 -3.52 17.29
CA ALA A 48 3.73 -2.19 17.63
C ALA A 48 4.87 -1.76 16.69
N GLU A 49 5.84 -2.63 16.42
CA GLU A 49 6.93 -2.36 15.48
C GLU A 49 6.41 -2.06 14.06
N VAL A 50 5.39 -2.79 13.60
CA VAL A 50 4.75 -2.56 12.29
C VAL A 50 4.04 -1.22 12.25
N VAL A 51 3.22 -0.91 13.27
CA VAL A 51 2.49 0.36 13.38
C VAL A 51 3.46 1.53 13.44
N ASP A 52 4.53 1.44 14.21
CA ASP A 52 5.55 2.49 14.33
C ASP A 52 6.32 2.69 13.01
N ALA A 53 6.69 1.62 12.33
CA ALA A 53 7.37 1.70 11.03
C ALA A 53 6.44 2.34 9.98
N LEU A 54 5.17 1.92 9.93
CA LEU A 54 4.14 2.49 9.08
C LEU A 54 3.95 3.99 9.38
N GLN A 55 3.78 4.37 10.65
CA GLN A 55 3.61 5.76 11.08
C GLN A 55 4.79 6.62 10.63
N ARG A 56 6.03 6.21 10.95
CA ARG A 56 7.25 6.92 10.53
C ARG A 56 7.36 7.08 9.02
N SER A 57 6.95 6.06 8.25
CA SER A 57 7.03 6.12 6.79
C SER A 57 6.16 7.22 6.18
N TYR A 58 5.06 7.58 6.86
CA TYR A 58 4.15 8.63 6.42
C TYR A 58 4.46 10.02 7.01
N GLU A 59 5.28 10.12 8.06
CA GLU A 59 5.67 11.41 8.64
C GLU A 59 6.36 12.32 7.62
N GLY A 60 7.31 11.77 6.85
CA GLY A 60 8.05 12.49 5.81
C GLY A 60 7.28 12.71 4.49
N VAL A 61 6.05 12.19 4.37
CA VAL A 61 5.23 12.38 3.17
C VAL A 61 4.53 13.73 3.23
N ARG A 62 4.81 14.60 2.27
CA ARG A 62 4.14 15.91 2.08
C ARG A 62 2.95 15.78 1.13
N ASP A 63 3.12 15.05 0.07
CA ASP A 63 2.08 14.75 -0.91
C ASP A 63 2.33 13.38 -1.56
N TYR A 64 1.28 12.78 -2.10
CA TYR A 64 1.42 11.62 -2.96
C TYR A 64 0.24 11.48 -3.92
N THR A 65 0.48 10.76 -5.01
CA THR A 65 -0.54 10.34 -5.96
C THR A 65 -0.40 8.85 -6.24
N ALA A 66 -1.52 8.17 -6.49
CA ALA A 66 -1.55 6.77 -6.90
C ALA A 66 -2.79 6.48 -7.74
N SER A 67 -2.71 5.49 -8.61
CA SER A 67 -3.90 4.86 -9.15
C SER A 67 -4.54 3.97 -8.09
N PHE A 68 -5.87 3.88 -8.11
CA PHE A 68 -6.58 2.97 -7.22
C PHE A 68 -7.60 2.12 -7.98
N THR A 69 -7.84 0.92 -7.47
CA THR A 69 -9.04 0.14 -7.73
C THR A 69 -9.80 0.01 -6.42
N GLN A 70 -11.12 0.14 -6.49
CA GLN A 70 -12.01 0.04 -5.34
C GLN A 70 -13.08 -1.01 -5.59
N GLU A 71 -13.34 -1.85 -4.60
CA GLU A 71 -14.45 -2.79 -4.57
C GLU A 71 -15.31 -2.47 -3.34
N LEU A 72 -16.54 -2.03 -3.60
CA LEU A 72 -17.56 -1.83 -2.57
C LEU A 72 -18.50 -3.02 -2.60
N THR A 73 -18.51 -3.82 -1.55
CA THR A 73 -19.44 -4.94 -1.38
C THR A 73 -20.51 -4.56 -0.37
N ASN A 74 -21.75 -4.56 -0.82
CA ASN A 74 -22.94 -4.51 0.05
C ASN A 74 -23.30 -5.95 0.41
N THR A 75 -23.05 -6.33 1.66
CA THR A 75 -23.25 -7.71 2.11
C THR A 75 -24.74 -8.08 2.13
N ALA A 76 -25.62 -7.15 2.50
CA ALA A 76 -27.05 -7.41 2.56
C ALA A 76 -27.66 -7.61 1.17
N ALA A 77 -27.19 -6.86 0.16
CA ALA A 77 -27.66 -7.00 -1.23
C ALA A 77 -26.91 -8.08 -2.01
N GLY A 78 -25.76 -8.55 -1.51
CA GLY A 78 -24.87 -9.47 -2.26
C GLY A 78 -24.21 -8.83 -3.48
N GLU A 79 -24.18 -7.50 -3.54
CA GLU A 79 -23.70 -6.75 -4.70
C GLU A 79 -22.28 -6.22 -4.48
N THR A 80 -21.47 -6.20 -5.53
CA THR A 80 -20.13 -5.58 -5.52
C THR A 80 -20.00 -4.61 -6.68
N THR A 81 -19.77 -3.33 -6.33
CA THR A 81 -19.45 -2.28 -7.30
C THR A 81 -17.93 -2.13 -7.39
N ARG A 82 -17.40 -2.08 -8.61
CA ARG A 82 -15.98 -1.85 -8.88
C ARG A 82 -15.77 -0.48 -9.49
N SER A 83 -14.81 0.24 -8.95
CA SER A 83 -14.42 1.57 -9.42
C SER A 83 -12.91 1.66 -9.60
N GLN A 84 -12.48 2.57 -10.47
CA GLN A 84 -11.07 2.87 -10.69
C GLN A 84 -10.87 4.37 -10.82
N GLY A 85 -9.70 4.83 -10.41
CA GLY A 85 -9.40 6.24 -10.49
C GLY A 85 -7.97 6.58 -10.13
N THR A 86 -7.76 7.86 -9.85
CA THR A 86 -6.51 8.38 -9.34
C THR A 86 -6.79 9.15 -8.06
N LEU A 87 -5.98 8.95 -7.05
CA LEU A 87 -6.03 9.72 -5.83
C LEU A 87 -4.80 10.62 -5.71
N TYR A 88 -5.01 11.73 -5.04
CA TYR A 88 -4.00 12.72 -4.71
C TYR A 88 -4.20 13.12 -3.26
N PHE A 89 -3.12 13.12 -2.49
CA PHE A 89 -3.10 13.67 -1.13
C PHE A 89 -2.00 14.70 -1.00
N LYS A 90 -2.29 15.74 -0.22
CA LYS A 90 -1.30 16.74 0.17
C LYS A 90 -1.58 17.23 1.59
N LYS A 91 -0.58 17.17 2.44
CA LYS A 91 -0.68 17.69 3.79
C LYS A 91 -0.71 19.22 3.80
N PRO A 92 -1.45 19.83 4.74
CA PRO A 92 -2.39 19.20 5.66
C PRO A 92 -3.77 19.01 5.04
N GLY A 93 -4.34 17.81 5.19
CA GLY A 93 -5.77 17.54 4.97
C GLY A 93 -6.34 17.68 3.56
N LYS A 94 -5.53 18.01 2.55
CA LYS A 94 -5.99 18.15 1.17
C LYS A 94 -6.06 16.78 0.50
N MET A 95 -7.15 16.52 -0.21
CA MET A 95 -7.32 15.27 -0.97
C MET A 95 -8.11 15.51 -2.25
N ARG A 96 -7.87 14.62 -3.22
CA ARG A 96 -8.65 14.53 -4.45
C ARG A 96 -8.71 13.08 -4.91
N TRP A 97 -9.91 12.61 -5.20
CA TRP A 97 -10.19 11.31 -5.77
C TRP A 97 -10.92 11.49 -7.09
N ASP A 98 -10.24 11.23 -8.19
CA ASP A 98 -10.84 11.28 -9.53
C ASP A 98 -11.22 9.87 -9.96
N TYR A 99 -12.50 9.53 -9.88
CA TYR A 99 -13.06 8.29 -10.38
C TYR A 99 -13.26 8.38 -11.89
N ARG A 100 -12.91 7.31 -12.59
CA ARG A 100 -13.08 7.19 -14.05
C ARG A 100 -14.14 6.16 -14.43
N THR A 101 -14.25 5.09 -13.67
CA THR A 101 -15.19 3.98 -13.92
C THR A 101 -15.88 3.60 -12.60
N PRO A 102 -17.14 3.07 -12.64
CA PRO A 102 -18.02 2.97 -13.83
C PRO A 102 -18.47 4.36 -14.30
N GLU A 103 -18.56 5.34 -13.43
CA GLU A 103 -18.97 6.71 -13.70
C GLU A 103 -17.90 7.70 -13.23
N ALA A 104 -17.71 8.75 -14.03
CA ALA A 104 -16.81 9.83 -13.65
C ALA A 104 -17.41 10.62 -12.48
N LYS A 105 -16.67 10.75 -11.39
CA LYS A 105 -16.95 11.65 -10.28
C LYS A 105 -15.65 12.10 -9.62
N ALA A 106 -15.68 13.21 -8.92
CA ALA A 106 -14.55 13.66 -8.15
C ALA A 106 -14.95 14.00 -6.71
N LEU A 107 -14.14 13.55 -5.77
CA LEU A 107 -14.17 14.01 -4.39
C LEU A 107 -12.96 14.91 -4.20
N ILE A 108 -13.17 16.16 -3.81
CA ILE A 108 -12.10 17.15 -3.71
C ILE A 108 -12.18 17.80 -2.33
N SER A 109 -11.06 17.92 -1.64
CA SER A 109 -11.00 18.66 -0.37
C SER A 109 -9.78 19.56 -0.32
N ASP A 110 -10.00 20.79 0.11
CA ASP A 110 -8.93 21.74 0.43
C ASP A 110 -8.40 21.63 1.88
N GLY A 111 -8.97 20.70 2.65
CA GLY A 111 -8.72 20.49 4.08
C GLY A 111 -9.81 21.07 4.99
N THR A 112 -10.69 21.92 4.45
CA THR A 112 -11.80 22.56 5.17
C THR A 112 -13.15 22.11 4.63
N THR A 113 -13.30 22.16 3.33
CA THR A 113 -14.52 21.80 2.59
C THR A 113 -14.25 20.55 1.77
N LEU A 114 -15.23 19.67 1.72
CA LEU A 114 -15.30 18.52 0.82
C LEU A 114 -16.36 18.78 -0.23
N TRP A 115 -15.96 18.76 -1.50
CA TRP A 115 -16.85 18.78 -2.66
C TRP A 115 -16.96 17.40 -3.28
N ILE A 116 -18.17 17.04 -3.69
CA ILE A 116 -18.46 15.85 -4.47
C ILE A 116 -19.01 16.35 -5.80
N TRP A 117 -18.28 16.12 -6.88
CA TRP A 117 -18.63 16.55 -8.22
C TRP A 117 -19.05 15.38 -9.09
N GLU A 118 -20.23 15.47 -9.72
CA GLU A 118 -20.79 14.49 -10.63
C GLU A 118 -21.02 15.12 -12.01
N PRO A 119 -20.05 14.99 -12.93
CA PRO A 119 -20.10 15.65 -14.25
C PRO A 119 -21.31 15.26 -15.08
N ALA A 120 -21.73 13.98 -15.04
CA ALA A 120 -22.86 13.47 -15.81
C ALA A 120 -24.16 14.22 -15.51
N PHE A 121 -24.34 14.65 -14.27
CA PHE A 121 -25.53 15.37 -13.81
C PHE A 121 -25.30 16.88 -13.71
N LYS A 122 -24.09 17.37 -14.00
CA LYS A 122 -23.67 18.76 -13.79
C LYS A 122 -24.03 19.25 -12.39
N GLN A 123 -23.82 18.40 -11.37
CA GLN A 123 -24.17 18.74 -9.98
C GLN A 123 -23.00 18.51 -9.04
N TYR A 124 -22.96 19.30 -7.98
CA TYR A 124 -22.03 19.10 -6.89
C TYR A 124 -22.70 19.30 -5.54
N ALA A 125 -22.14 18.65 -4.53
CA ALA A 125 -22.46 18.91 -3.14
C ALA A 125 -21.22 19.43 -2.44
N ALA A 126 -21.41 20.34 -1.47
CA ALA A 126 -20.36 20.85 -0.60
C ALA A 126 -20.72 20.60 0.87
N GLN A 127 -19.73 20.20 1.66
CA GLN A 127 -19.92 20.04 3.11
C GLN A 127 -18.60 20.28 3.84
N PRO A 128 -18.63 20.71 5.11
CA PRO A 128 -17.43 20.76 5.93
C PRO A 128 -16.78 19.37 6.07
N VAL A 129 -15.45 19.30 5.99
CA VAL A 129 -14.70 18.05 6.19
C VAL A 129 -15.03 17.39 7.53
N SER A 130 -15.26 18.20 8.57
CA SER A 130 -15.65 17.74 9.91
C SER A 130 -16.98 16.99 9.95
N GLN A 131 -17.85 17.21 8.97
CA GLN A 131 -19.14 16.51 8.83
C GLN A 131 -19.06 15.34 7.84
N SER A 132 -17.93 15.19 7.16
CA SER A 132 -17.74 14.08 6.23
C SER A 132 -17.43 12.79 7.01
N SER A 133 -18.00 11.69 6.54
CA SER A 133 -17.69 10.34 7.03
C SER A 133 -16.36 9.85 6.44
N ALA A 134 -15.35 10.74 6.28
CA ALA A 134 -14.04 10.29 5.82
C ALA A 134 -13.56 9.18 6.76
N PRO A 135 -13.32 7.96 6.26
CA PRO A 135 -12.92 6.87 7.12
C PRO A 135 -11.70 7.24 7.96
N LEU A 136 -11.72 6.86 9.24
CA LEU A 136 -10.64 7.12 10.20
C LEU A 136 -9.26 6.74 9.62
N ALA A 137 -9.22 5.66 8.80
CA ALA A 137 -8.06 5.22 8.05
C ALA A 137 -7.49 6.27 7.08
N LEU A 138 -8.36 7.07 6.43
CA LEU A 138 -7.90 8.13 5.53
C LEU A 138 -7.27 9.28 6.28
N ARG A 139 -7.72 9.55 7.51
CA ARG A 139 -7.12 10.59 8.36
C ARG A 139 -5.64 10.32 8.61
N PHE A 140 -5.29 9.05 8.90
CA PHE A 140 -3.90 8.64 9.04
C PHE A 140 -3.10 8.89 7.75
N LEU A 141 -3.61 8.46 6.59
CA LEU A 141 -2.94 8.67 5.30
C LEU A 141 -2.78 10.16 4.97
N MET A 142 -3.70 11.00 5.46
CA MET A 142 -3.60 12.46 5.34
C MET A 142 -2.67 13.09 6.38
N GLY A 143 -2.01 12.29 7.22
CA GLY A 143 -1.11 12.75 8.27
C GLY A 143 -1.83 13.36 9.49
N GLN A 144 -3.07 12.98 9.71
CA GLN A 144 -3.88 13.40 10.85
C GLN A 144 -4.05 12.24 11.83
N GLY A 145 -3.61 12.42 13.07
CA GLY A 145 -3.70 11.40 14.12
C GLY A 145 -2.63 10.33 14.04
N LYS A 146 -2.64 9.45 15.01
CA LYS A 146 -1.76 8.28 15.09
C LYS A 146 -2.61 7.01 15.07
N LEU A 147 -2.18 6.00 14.32
CA LEU A 147 -2.86 4.71 14.28
C LEU A 147 -2.97 4.09 15.67
N SER A 148 -1.92 4.21 16.47
CA SER A 148 -1.88 3.68 17.85
C SER A 148 -2.88 4.33 18.80
N ASP A 149 -3.32 5.57 18.53
CA ASP A 149 -4.28 6.25 19.39
C ASP A 149 -5.71 5.75 19.12
N ASP A 150 -6.01 5.52 17.85
CA ASP A 150 -7.35 5.18 17.39
C ASP A 150 -7.61 3.67 17.29
N PHE A 151 -6.55 2.83 17.16
CA PHE A 151 -6.68 1.40 16.90
C PHE A 151 -5.81 0.54 17.83
N THR A 152 -6.27 -0.67 18.08
CA THR A 152 -5.41 -1.80 18.47
C THR A 152 -5.03 -2.56 17.21
N ALA A 153 -3.80 -3.10 17.16
CA ALA A 153 -3.24 -3.71 15.96
C ALA A 153 -2.89 -5.19 16.20
N GLU A 154 -3.10 -6.02 15.20
CA GLU A 154 -2.68 -7.42 15.15
C GLU A 154 -2.01 -7.75 13.81
N VAL A 155 -0.85 -8.40 13.82
CA VAL A 155 -0.22 -8.94 12.61
C VAL A 155 -0.84 -10.28 12.28
N LYS A 156 -1.53 -10.38 11.15
CA LYS A 156 -2.21 -11.60 10.70
C LYS A 156 -1.31 -12.50 9.85
N ALA A 157 -0.42 -11.90 9.06
CA ALA A 157 0.49 -12.64 8.20
C ALA A 157 1.70 -11.79 7.82
N VAL A 158 2.82 -12.46 7.59
CA VAL A 158 4.03 -11.88 6.96
C VAL A 158 4.43 -12.82 5.84
N LYS A 159 4.42 -12.35 4.60
CA LYS A 159 4.76 -13.17 3.44
C LYS A 159 5.30 -12.30 2.31
N GLU A 160 6.39 -12.73 1.68
CA GLU A 160 6.92 -12.15 0.44
C GLU A 160 7.12 -10.63 0.49
N GLY A 161 7.64 -10.12 1.62
CA GLY A 161 7.87 -8.69 1.77
C GLY A 161 6.61 -7.86 2.07
N LEU A 162 5.51 -8.52 2.43
CA LEU A 162 4.24 -7.90 2.81
C LEU A 162 3.85 -8.30 4.24
N VAL A 163 3.23 -7.36 4.95
CA VAL A 163 2.61 -7.57 6.26
C VAL A 163 1.12 -7.29 6.14
N ALA A 164 0.30 -8.27 6.53
CA ALA A 164 -1.13 -8.06 6.74
C ALA A 164 -1.36 -7.62 8.19
N LEU A 165 -1.77 -6.37 8.37
CA LEU A 165 -2.06 -5.73 9.66
C LEU A 165 -3.57 -5.55 9.80
N GLU A 166 -4.16 -6.11 10.84
CA GLU A 166 -5.56 -5.88 11.20
C GLU A 166 -5.62 -4.86 12.34
N LEU A 167 -6.50 -3.90 12.19
CA LEU A 167 -6.67 -2.74 13.07
C LEU A 167 -8.11 -2.72 13.56
N MET A 168 -8.29 -2.81 14.87
CA MET A 168 -9.59 -2.76 15.53
C MET A 168 -9.76 -1.38 16.18
N PRO A 169 -10.82 -0.62 15.84
CA PRO A 169 -11.06 0.68 16.45
C PRO A 169 -11.20 0.57 17.99
N LYS A 170 -10.60 1.51 18.70
CA LYS A 170 -10.77 1.62 20.15
C LYS A 170 -12.11 2.23 20.55
N SER A 171 -12.79 2.90 19.60
CA SER A 171 -14.09 3.53 19.80
C SER A 171 -15.13 2.95 18.86
N ALA A 172 -16.25 2.49 19.40
CA ALA A 172 -17.40 2.02 18.62
C ALA A 172 -18.06 3.13 17.77
N ALA A 173 -17.88 4.41 18.13
CA ALA A 173 -18.40 5.56 17.40
C ALA A 173 -17.66 5.84 16.06
N SER A 174 -16.63 5.06 15.76
CA SER A 174 -15.83 5.25 14.53
C SER A 174 -16.59 4.97 13.24
N GLY A 175 -17.71 4.24 13.28
CA GLY A 175 -18.42 3.75 12.09
C GLY A 175 -17.64 2.67 11.32
N VAL A 176 -16.60 2.12 11.93
CA VAL A 176 -15.72 1.08 11.39
C VAL A 176 -15.76 -0.10 12.35
N ASP A 177 -15.99 -1.31 11.85
CA ASP A 177 -15.84 -2.54 12.61
C ASP A 177 -14.38 -2.94 12.70
N LYS A 178 -13.71 -3.02 11.55
CA LYS A 178 -12.27 -3.25 11.45
C LYS A 178 -11.68 -2.70 10.17
N LEU A 179 -10.37 -2.53 10.18
CA LEU A 179 -9.58 -2.13 9.05
C LEU A 179 -8.43 -3.13 8.86
N ARG A 180 -8.17 -3.55 7.63
CA ARG A 180 -7.00 -4.35 7.29
C ARG A 180 -6.13 -3.57 6.32
N PHE A 181 -4.84 -3.53 6.60
CA PHE A 181 -3.82 -3.04 5.67
C PHE A 181 -2.95 -4.20 5.19
N VAL A 182 -2.56 -4.14 3.92
CA VAL A 182 -1.40 -4.86 3.39
C VAL A 182 -0.31 -3.83 3.17
N VAL A 183 0.78 -4.00 3.89
CA VAL A 183 1.89 -3.04 3.98
C VAL A 183 3.14 -3.70 3.41
N SER A 184 3.87 -2.99 2.54
CA SER A 184 5.19 -3.41 2.07
C SER A 184 6.21 -3.28 3.20
N THR A 185 7.06 -4.29 3.39
CA THR A 185 8.16 -4.22 4.37
C THR A 185 9.38 -3.48 3.85
N THR A 186 9.42 -3.17 2.55
CA THR A 186 10.53 -2.46 1.91
C THR A 186 10.50 -0.97 2.23
N ASP A 187 9.32 -0.37 2.17
CA ASP A 187 9.13 1.08 2.31
C ASP A 187 8.04 1.46 3.32
N TRP A 188 7.41 0.47 3.94
CA TRP A 188 6.33 0.62 4.91
C TRP A 188 5.14 1.44 4.38
N LYS A 189 4.81 1.22 3.10
CA LYS A 189 3.67 1.86 2.45
C LYS A 189 2.50 0.90 2.31
N VAL A 190 1.29 1.43 2.51
CA VAL A 190 0.05 0.69 2.32
C VAL A 190 -0.16 0.43 0.83
N GLN A 191 -0.28 -0.84 0.46
CA GLN A 191 -0.61 -1.28 -0.90
C GLN A 191 -2.09 -1.63 -1.03
N GLU A 192 -2.70 -2.12 0.05
CA GLU A 192 -4.12 -2.43 0.09
C GLU A 192 -4.71 -2.00 1.43
N ALA A 193 -5.91 -1.44 1.38
CA ALA A 193 -6.72 -1.13 2.56
C ALA A 193 -8.10 -1.76 2.40
N VAL A 194 -8.57 -2.49 3.41
CA VAL A 194 -9.92 -3.05 3.46
C VAL A 194 -10.60 -2.57 4.72
N LEU A 195 -11.68 -1.83 4.53
CA LEU A 195 -12.52 -1.36 5.63
C LEU A 195 -13.78 -2.21 5.70
N TYR A 196 -14.13 -2.62 6.90
CA TYR A 196 -15.40 -3.29 7.21
C TYR A 196 -16.23 -2.36 8.09
N ASP A 197 -17.49 -2.19 7.75
CA ASP A 197 -18.42 -1.46 8.60
C ASP A 197 -19.20 -2.42 9.54
N PRO A 198 -19.95 -1.90 10.54
CA PRO A 198 -20.72 -2.74 11.46
C PRO A 198 -21.84 -3.56 10.80
N LEU A 199 -22.24 -3.23 9.57
CA LEU A 199 -23.22 -3.99 8.79
C LEU A 199 -22.59 -5.11 7.97
N GLY A 200 -21.24 -5.25 8.06
CA GLY A 200 -20.48 -6.25 7.33
C GLY A 200 -20.16 -5.85 5.88
N ASN A 201 -20.50 -4.63 5.46
CA ASN A 201 -20.10 -4.14 4.15
C ASN A 201 -18.57 -3.99 4.09
N ARG A 202 -18.03 -4.15 2.89
CA ARG A 202 -16.58 -4.12 2.66
C ARG A 202 -16.22 -3.08 1.61
N ASN A 203 -15.27 -2.22 1.95
CA ASN A 203 -14.63 -1.30 1.03
C ASN A 203 -13.15 -1.68 0.89
N ARG A 204 -12.78 -2.29 -0.22
CA ARG A 204 -11.41 -2.69 -0.54
C ARG A 204 -10.81 -1.71 -1.53
N LEU A 205 -9.65 -1.17 -1.20
CA LEU A 205 -8.85 -0.26 -2.02
C LEU A 205 -7.49 -0.90 -2.26
N VAL A 206 -7.08 -0.97 -3.51
CA VAL A 206 -5.72 -1.38 -3.91
C VAL A 206 -5.06 -0.20 -4.61
N PHE A 207 -3.85 0.14 -4.20
CA PHE A 207 -3.07 1.26 -4.71
C PHE A 207 -1.94 0.77 -5.60
N SER A 208 -1.69 1.49 -6.70
CA SER A 208 -0.60 1.18 -7.63
C SER A 208 0.01 2.44 -8.20
N GLY A 209 1.28 2.35 -8.66
CA GLY A 209 1.97 3.45 -9.30
C GLY A 209 2.14 4.69 -8.42
N ALA A 210 2.29 4.49 -7.09
CA ALA A 210 2.41 5.58 -6.14
C ALA A 210 3.67 6.43 -6.41
N LYS A 211 3.49 7.75 -6.39
CA LYS A 211 4.57 8.76 -6.46
C LYS A 211 4.47 9.64 -5.23
N TRP A 212 5.59 9.81 -4.56
CA TRP A 212 5.69 10.49 -3.27
C TRP A 212 6.45 11.80 -3.41
N ASN A 213 6.02 12.84 -2.67
CA ASN A 213 6.70 14.14 -2.59
C ASN A 213 6.98 14.80 -3.96
N SER A 214 5.97 14.77 -4.84
CA SER A 214 6.05 15.30 -6.22
C SER A 214 5.75 16.79 -6.32
N ASN A 215 5.58 17.48 -5.18
CA ASN A 215 5.21 18.89 -5.08
C ASN A 215 3.90 19.23 -5.80
N LEU A 216 2.85 18.46 -5.50
CA LEU A 216 1.52 18.69 -6.08
C LEU A 216 1.07 20.14 -5.87
N PRO A 217 0.56 20.84 -6.92
CA PRO A 217 0.11 22.21 -6.79
C PRO A 217 -1.18 22.30 -5.96
N ASP A 218 -1.31 23.33 -5.13
CA ASP A 218 -2.49 23.54 -4.27
C ASP A 218 -3.77 23.74 -5.07
N ALA A 219 -3.67 24.32 -6.26
CA ALA A 219 -4.80 24.54 -7.17
C ALA A 219 -5.52 23.22 -7.56
N GLY A 220 -4.82 22.08 -7.50
CA GLY A 220 -5.42 20.77 -7.77
C GLY A 220 -6.45 20.32 -6.72
N PHE A 221 -6.46 20.98 -5.55
CA PHE A 221 -7.31 20.64 -4.41
C PHE A 221 -8.42 21.67 -4.15
N VAL A 222 -8.60 22.61 -5.08
CA VAL A 222 -9.68 23.61 -5.03
C VAL A 222 -10.70 23.23 -6.11
N PHE A 223 -11.97 23.20 -5.73
CA PHE A 223 -13.06 22.98 -6.66
C PHE A 223 -13.66 24.31 -7.10
N ALA A 224 -13.62 24.57 -8.40
CA ALA A 224 -14.36 25.66 -9.03
C ALA A 224 -15.51 25.05 -9.84
N PRO A 225 -16.77 25.29 -9.47
CA PRO A 225 -17.91 24.75 -10.20
C PRO A 225 -17.87 25.18 -11.68
N PRO A 226 -17.96 24.23 -12.64
CA PRO A 226 -18.06 24.59 -14.05
C PRO A 226 -19.33 25.38 -14.36
N ALA A 227 -19.34 26.11 -15.46
CA ALA A 227 -20.52 26.86 -15.91
C ALA A 227 -21.73 25.91 -16.07
N GLY A 228 -22.86 26.28 -15.48
CA GLY A 228 -24.09 25.49 -15.47
C GLY A 228 -24.14 24.35 -14.45
N ALA A 229 -23.12 24.24 -13.59
CA ALA A 229 -23.16 23.31 -12.46
C ALA A 229 -24.18 23.79 -11.41
N ARG A 230 -24.90 22.83 -10.81
CA ARG A 230 -25.88 23.10 -9.75
C ARG A 230 -25.37 22.55 -8.42
N GLU A 231 -25.49 23.34 -7.37
CA GLU A 231 -25.29 22.84 -6.03
C GLU A 231 -26.52 22.05 -5.56
N ILE A 232 -26.29 20.89 -5.00
CA ILE A 232 -27.30 20.07 -4.32
C ILE A 232 -26.94 19.92 -2.85
N LYS A 233 -27.93 19.62 -2.02
CA LYS A 233 -27.63 19.26 -0.63
C LYS A 233 -26.81 17.98 -0.61
N ALA A 234 -25.74 17.96 0.20
CA ALA A 234 -25.02 16.72 0.46
C ALA A 234 -26.02 15.67 0.99
N PRO A 235 -25.91 14.39 0.57
CA PRO A 235 -26.74 13.33 1.13
C PRO A 235 -26.60 13.36 2.65
N GLY A 236 -27.71 13.67 3.35
CA GLY A 236 -27.78 13.61 4.81
C GLY A 236 -27.61 12.18 5.30
N ARG A 237 -27.07 12.03 6.50
CA ARG A 237 -27.18 10.78 7.25
C ARG A 237 -28.62 10.48 7.64
#